data_ac6ffa9043c10ffaf5eb6e679650c0ee
#
_entry.id   ac6ffa9043c10ffaf5eb6e679650c0ee
#
_cell.length_a   1.000
_cell.length_b   1.000
_cell.length_c   1.000
_cell.angle_alpha   90.00
_cell.angle_beta   90.00
_cell.angle_gamma   90.00
#
_symmetry.space_group_name_H-M   'P 1'
#
loop_
_entity.id
_entity.type
_entity.pdbx_description
1 polymer ?
#
loop_
_entity_poly.entity_id
_entity_poly.type
_entity_poly.pdbx_seq_one_letter_code
_entity_poly.pdbx_strand_id
1 'polypeptide(L)'
;CHTISNWKTTAGLFHIVSEKAVVRNLTIDASCSMKCTDNGEEEFYAGFIADVNHGTLEGCINRGQISHRSGKSLMSNYVGGICGMNKYIVINCDNYGNVSSSGNFGGNLDNRSAGIYLGGVVGGSPTRPLSCAFIGYCDNHGTITYSGAFPNNYIGGIAGSHTYVKVKFCTNRGNVTVAAKSISESDVPQGLQVGGI
;
A
#
# COMPACT_ATOMS: atom_id res chain seq x y z
N CYS A 1 -24.03 -5.29 2.09
CA CYS A 1 -22.66 -5.26 2.62
C CYS A 1 -22.30 -6.66 3.11
N HIS A 2 -21.14 -7.17 2.71
CA HIS A 2 -20.62 -8.45 3.16
C HIS A 2 -19.42 -8.18 4.08
N THR A 3 -19.42 -8.80 5.26
CA THR A 3 -18.38 -8.59 6.26
C THR A 3 -17.57 -9.86 6.47
N ILE A 4 -16.24 -9.73 6.48
CA ILE A 4 -15.30 -10.79 6.82
C ILE A 4 -14.75 -10.48 8.21
N SER A 5 -14.83 -11.47 9.11
CA SER A 5 -14.41 -11.32 10.51
C SER A 5 -13.48 -12.46 10.93
N ASN A 6 -12.64 -12.19 11.94
CA ASN A 6 -11.74 -13.18 12.55
C ASN A 6 -10.75 -13.84 11.57
N TRP A 7 -10.44 -13.17 10.46
CA TRP A 7 -9.54 -13.69 9.45
C TRP A 7 -8.10 -13.23 9.71
N LYS A 8 -7.19 -14.19 9.80
CA LYS A 8 -5.75 -13.95 9.86
C LYS A 8 -5.13 -14.43 8.57
N THR A 9 -4.39 -13.57 7.90
CA THR A 9 -3.86 -13.83 6.55
C THR A 9 -2.46 -13.28 6.36
N THR A 10 -1.82 -13.74 5.30
CA THR A 10 -0.53 -13.22 4.82
C THR A 10 -0.65 -12.49 3.47
N ALA A 11 -1.84 -12.51 2.85
CA ALA A 11 -2.12 -11.89 1.55
C ALA A 11 -3.53 -11.28 1.54
N GLY A 12 -3.83 -10.48 0.54
CA GLY A 12 -5.15 -9.92 0.29
C GLY A 12 -6.21 -10.97 0.01
N LEU A 13 -7.48 -10.59 0.16
CA LEU A 13 -8.61 -11.48 -0.14
C LEU A 13 -8.59 -11.90 -1.63
N PHE A 14 -8.22 -10.98 -2.51
CA PHE A 14 -7.98 -11.24 -3.92
C PHE A 14 -6.50 -10.96 -4.22
N HIS A 15 -5.78 -11.96 -4.72
CA HIS A 15 -4.42 -11.71 -5.19
C HIS A 15 -4.43 -10.75 -6.38
N ILE A 16 -5.33 -10.98 -7.35
CA ILE A 16 -5.54 -10.10 -8.51
C ILE A 16 -7.04 -9.90 -8.73
N VAL A 17 -7.46 -8.65 -8.81
CA VAL A 17 -8.77 -8.29 -9.36
C VAL A 17 -8.59 -8.01 -10.85
N SER A 18 -9.13 -8.87 -11.70
CA SER A 18 -8.95 -8.84 -13.14
C SER A 18 -9.62 -7.63 -13.79
N GLU A 19 -9.24 -7.32 -15.02
CA GLU A 19 -9.90 -6.30 -15.85
C GLU A 19 -11.43 -6.56 -15.94
N LYS A 20 -12.22 -5.49 -15.90
CA LYS A 20 -13.69 -5.50 -15.88
C LYS A 20 -14.34 -6.15 -14.65
N ALA A 21 -13.58 -6.79 -13.76
CA ALA A 21 -14.12 -7.28 -12.50
C ALA A 21 -14.44 -6.11 -11.55
N VAL A 22 -15.50 -6.28 -10.76
CA VAL A 22 -15.91 -5.31 -9.76
C VAL A 22 -16.04 -6.00 -8.41
N VAL A 23 -15.28 -5.55 -7.43
CA VAL A 23 -15.41 -5.91 -6.02
C VAL A 23 -16.04 -4.73 -5.30
N ARG A 24 -17.22 -4.94 -4.70
CA ARG A 24 -17.97 -3.85 -4.08
C ARG A 24 -18.61 -4.19 -2.74
N ASN A 25 -18.74 -3.17 -1.91
CA ASN A 25 -19.48 -3.23 -0.64
C ASN A 25 -18.98 -4.34 0.30
N LEU A 26 -17.67 -4.56 0.32
CA LEU A 26 -17.01 -5.55 1.18
C LEU A 26 -16.39 -4.86 2.38
N THR A 27 -16.61 -5.40 3.57
CA THR A 27 -16.01 -4.91 4.80
C THR A 27 -15.09 -5.97 5.40
N ILE A 28 -13.87 -5.58 5.70
CA ILE A 28 -12.93 -6.33 6.55
C ILE A 28 -13.09 -5.80 7.96
N ASP A 29 -13.47 -6.66 8.90
CA ASP A 29 -13.71 -6.31 10.29
C ASP A 29 -12.40 -6.05 11.06
N ALA A 30 -12.50 -5.30 12.16
CA ALA A 30 -11.35 -4.98 13.01
C ALA A 30 -10.71 -6.20 13.70
N SER A 31 -11.42 -7.33 13.78
CA SER A 31 -10.87 -8.61 14.25
C SER A 31 -9.91 -9.28 13.26
N CYS A 32 -9.85 -8.79 12.02
CA CYS A 32 -8.96 -9.31 11.00
C CYS A 32 -7.55 -8.71 11.09
N SER A 33 -6.56 -9.50 10.75
CA SER A 33 -5.17 -9.04 10.68
C SER A 33 -4.41 -9.70 9.54
N MET A 34 -3.61 -8.91 8.83
CA MET A 34 -2.66 -9.39 7.84
C MET A 34 -1.24 -9.20 8.37
N LYS A 35 -0.47 -10.29 8.39
CA LYS A 35 0.97 -10.25 8.67
C LYS A 35 1.71 -10.84 7.48
N CYS A 36 2.35 -10.01 6.71
CA CYS A 36 3.01 -10.40 5.48
C CYS A 36 4.50 -10.07 5.50
N THR A 37 5.25 -10.89 4.78
CA THR A 37 6.71 -10.71 4.61
C THR A 37 7.01 -10.96 3.14
N ASP A 38 7.79 -10.09 2.52
CA ASP A 38 8.27 -10.32 1.16
C ASP A 38 9.30 -11.46 1.10
N ASN A 39 9.43 -12.09 -0.06
CA ASN A 39 10.45 -13.11 -0.34
C ASN A 39 11.80 -12.51 -0.73
N GLY A 40 11.86 -11.21 -0.96
CA GLY A 40 13.06 -10.47 -1.32
C GLY A 40 13.45 -10.49 -2.80
N GLU A 41 12.88 -11.36 -3.63
CA GLU A 41 13.31 -11.59 -5.01
C GLU A 41 12.40 -10.92 -6.04
N GLU A 42 11.14 -10.66 -5.69
CA GLU A 42 10.13 -10.09 -6.58
C GLU A 42 9.49 -8.85 -5.95
N GLU A 43 8.80 -8.05 -6.79
CA GLU A 43 7.94 -6.97 -6.28
C GLU A 43 6.84 -7.56 -5.39
N PHE A 44 6.66 -6.96 -4.25
CA PHE A 44 5.68 -7.40 -3.27
C PHE A 44 4.48 -6.47 -3.22
N TYR A 45 3.30 -7.04 -3.19
CA TYR A 45 2.04 -6.31 -3.15
C TYR A 45 1.16 -6.82 -2.00
N ALA A 46 0.61 -5.93 -1.19
CA ALA A 46 -0.32 -6.27 -0.13
C ALA A 46 -1.40 -5.21 0.05
N GLY A 47 -2.64 -5.65 0.03
CA GLY A 47 -3.82 -4.86 0.41
C GLY A 47 -4.93 -5.78 0.90
N PHE A 48 -5.67 -5.39 1.91
CA PHE A 48 -6.65 -6.33 2.51
C PHE A 48 -7.71 -6.80 1.53
N ILE A 49 -8.14 -5.94 0.61
CA ILE A 49 -9.13 -6.32 -0.42
C ILE A 49 -8.40 -6.97 -1.60
N ALA A 50 -7.37 -6.34 -2.13
CA ALA A 50 -6.64 -6.86 -3.27
C ALA A 50 -5.13 -6.56 -3.19
N ASP A 51 -4.29 -7.52 -3.54
CA ASP A 51 -2.86 -7.25 -3.70
C ASP A 51 -2.64 -6.41 -4.96
N VAL A 52 -3.25 -6.78 -6.09
CA VAL A 52 -3.20 -6.03 -7.35
C VAL A 52 -4.60 -5.82 -7.91
N ASN A 53 -4.95 -4.58 -8.24
CA ASN A 53 -6.23 -4.23 -8.85
C ASN A 53 -6.09 -3.79 -10.30
N HIS A 54 -6.61 -4.57 -11.24
CA HIS A 54 -6.80 -4.19 -12.64
C HIS A 54 -8.28 -3.86 -12.95
N GLY A 55 -9.18 -4.08 -11.99
CA GLY A 55 -10.62 -3.85 -12.09
C GLY A 55 -11.09 -2.68 -11.24
N THR A 56 -12.29 -2.75 -10.72
CA THR A 56 -12.87 -1.72 -9.87
C THR A 56 -13.05 -2.24 -8.44
N LEU A 57 -12.54 -1.48 -7.48
CA LEU A 57 -12.85 -1.62 -6.06
C LEU A 57 -13.77 -0.46 -5.67
N GLU A 58 -14.99 -0.75 -5.21
CA GLU A 58 -16.01 0.24 -4.93
C GLU A 58 -16.67 0.03 -3.56
N GLY A 59 -16.74 1.06 -2.74
CA GLY A 59 -17.44 1.03 -1.46
C GLY A 59 -16.90 0.00 -0.48
N CYS A 60 -15.62 -0.36 -0.58
CA CYS A 60 -15.00 -1.34 0.29
C CYS A 60 -14.41 -0.66 1.54
N ILE A 61 -14.50 -1.34 2.68
CA ILE A 61 -14.04 -0.80 3.96
C ILE A 61 -13.04 -1.78 4.58
N ASN A 62 -11.86 -1.29 4.92
CA ASN A 62 -10.91 -2.03 5.75
C ASN A 62 -10.89 -1.48 7.17
N ARG A 63 -11.13 -2.34 8.17
CA ARG A 63 -10.91 -2.06 9.60
C ARG A 63 -9.80 -2.95 10.20
N GLY A 64 -9.37 -3.97 9.46
CA GLY A 64 -8.31 -4.89 9.86
C GLY A 64 -6.92 -4.24 9.80
N GLN A 65 -5.99 -4.78 10.55
CA GLN A 65 -4.62 -4.24 10.63
C GLN A 65 -3.68 -4.96 9.67
N ILE A 66 -2.83 -4.20 8.98
CA ILE A 66 -1.78 -4.72 8.10
C ILE A 66 -0.42 -4.46 8.73
N SER A 67 0.39 -5.50 8.85
CA SER A 67 1.77 -5.43 9.28
C SER A 67 2.66 -6.14 8.25
N HIS A 68 3.40 -5.35 7.50
CA HIS A 68 4.38 -5.83 6.54
C HIS A 68 5.78 -5.77 7.15
N ARG A 69 6.58 -6.81 6.89
CA ARG A 69 7.99 -6.85 7.22
C ARG A 69 8.79 -7.24 5.98
N SER A 70 9.66 -6.34 5.55
CA SER A 70 10.65 -6.71 4.55
C SER A 70 11.78 -7.49 5.20
N GLY A 71 12.10 -8.63 4.62
CA GLY A 71 13.27 -9.44 5.01
C GLY A 71 14.55 -8.75 4.55
N LYS A 72 14.95 -8.99 3.34
CA LYS A 72 16.06 -8.34 2.63
C LYS A 72 15.64 -8.14 1.18
N SER A 73 14.63 -7.29 0.97
CA SER A 73 14.07 -7.09 -0.35
C SER A 73 15.06 -6.44 -1.31
N LEU A 74 15.14 -6.99 -2.50
CA LEU A 74 15.89 -6.42 -3.63
C LEU A 74 14.99 -5.58 -4.54
N MET A 75 13.67 -5.66 -4.35
CA MET A 75 12.63 -5.11 -5.21
C MET A 75 11.71 -4.18 -4.43
N SER A 76 10.81 -3.55 -5.13
CA SER A 76 9.85 -2.62 -4.53
C SER A 76 8.71 -3.33 -3.83
N ASN A 77 8.26 -2.76 -2.71
CA ASN A 77 7.15 -3.25 -1.91
C ASN A 77 6.02 -2.23 -1.89
N TYR A 78 4.81 -2.67 -2.21
CA TYR A 78 3.61 -1.85 -2.30
C TYR A 78 2.57 -2.32 -1.28
N VAL A 79 2.31 -1.52 -0.26
CA VAL A 79 1.42 -1.88 0.85
C VAL A 79 0.36 -0.81 1.05
N GLY A 80 -0.91 -1.19 0.96
CA GLY A 80 -2.04 -0.29 1.15
C GLY A 80 -3.17 -0.92 1.97
N GLY A 81 -3.94 -0.12 2.65
CA GLY A 81 -5.04 -0.61 3.48
C GLY A 81 -6.13 -1.34 2.70
N ILE A 82 -6.40 -0.89 1.48
CA ILE A 82 -7.39 -1.49 0.56
C ILE A 82 -6.67 -2.29 -0.52
N CYS A 83 -5.67 -1.71 -1.19
CA CYS A 83 -5.01 -2.31 -2.34
C CYS A 83 -3.51 -2.04 -2.34
N GLY A 84 -2.68 -3.06 -2.62
CA GLY A 84 -1.24 -2.89 -2.77
C GLY A 84 -0.89 -2.07 -4.00
N MET A 85 -1.25 -2.56 -5.19
CA MET A 85 -1.01 -1.90 -6.47
C MET A 85 -2.32 -1.62 -7.19
N ASN A 86 -2.64 -0.33 -7.44
CA ASN A 86 -3.83 0.05 -8.21
C ASN A 86 -3.49 0.38 -9.67
N LYS A 87 -4.05 -0.37 -10.60
CA LYS A 87 -3.90 -0.17 -12.05
C LYS A 87 -5.19 0.33 -12.73
N TYR A 88 -6.30 0.44 -11.98
CA TYR A 88 -7.57 0.95 -12.55
C TYR A 88 -8.34 1.81 -11.55
N ILE A 89 -9.46 1.39 -11.01
CA ILE A 89 -10.35 2.23 -10.22
C ILE A 89 -10.41 1.76 -8.76
N VAL A 90 -10.17 2.67 -7.82
CA VAL A 90 -10.51 2.55 -6.40
C VAL A 90 -11.37 3.75 -6.03
N ILE A 91 -12.63 3.50 -5.66
CA ILE A 91 -13.60 4.58 -5.43
C ILE A 91 -14.48 4.30 -4.21
N ASN A 92 -14.79 5.34 -3.44
CA ASN A 92 -15.62 5.24 -2.23
C ASN A 92 -15.11 4.16 -1.25
N CYS A 93 -13.80 3.99 -1.14
CA CYS A 93 -13.20 2.98 -0.27
C CYS A 93 -12.52 3.62 0.92
N ASP A 94 -12.79 3.12 2.13
CA ASP A 94 -12.28 3.68 3.36
C ASP A 94 -11.36 2.72 4.10
N ASN A 95 -10.26 3.24 4.60
CA ASN A 95 -9.37 2.51 5.48
C ASN A 95 -9.44 3.06 6.92
N TYR A 96 -9.85 2.23 7.85
CA TYR A 96 -9.79 2.49 9.30
C TYR A 96 -8.71 1.68 10.00
N GLY A 97 -8.18 0.67 9.33
CA GLY A 97 -7.12 -0.19 9.88
C GLY A 97 -5.75 0.47 9.82
N ASN A 98 -4.91 0.18 10.79
CA ASN A 98 -3.53 0.63 10.77
C ASN A 98 -2.74 -0.14 9.70
N VAL A 99 -1.89 0.57 8.98
CA VAL A 99 -0.99 -0.01 7.98
C VAL A 99 0.44 0.28 8.40
N SER A 100 1.20 -0.76 8.63
CA SER A 100 2.60 -0.64 9.06
C SER A 100 3.53 -1.41 8.12
N SER A 101 4.70 -0.84 7.89
CA SER A 101 5.78 -1.51 7.18
C SER A 101 7.11 -1.29 7.88
N SER A 102 7.92 -2.34 7.93
CA SER A 102 9.25 -2.29 8.53
C SER A 102 10.22 -3.16 7.73
N GLY A 103 11.52 -2.93 7.93
CA GLY A 103 12.56 -3.75 7.34
C GLY A 103 13.53 -2.96 6.48
N ASN A 104 14.48 -3.66 5.88
CA ASN A 104 15.60 -3.04 5.21
C ASN A 104 15.73 -3.56 3.77
N PHE A 105 16.25 -2.71 2.91
CA PHE A 105 16.73 -3.11 1.59
C PHE A 105 17.91 -4.07 1.75
N GLY A 106 17.88 -5.17 1.03
CA GLY A 106 18.91 -6.22 1.11
C GLY A 106 19.88 -6.23 -0.06
N GLY A 107 19.67 -5.37 -1.04
CA GLY A 107 20.43 -5.32 -2.28
C GLY A 107 21.70 -4.49 -2.19
N ASN A 108 22.51 -4.58 -3.25
CA ASN A 108 23.59 -3.65 -3.51
C ASN A 108 22.98 -2.29 -3.93
N LEU A 109 23.61 -1.20 -3.53
CA LEU A 109 23.19 0.18 -3.84
C LEU A 109 23.17 0.51 -5.34
N ASP A 110 23.69 -0.37 -6.19
CA ASP A 110 23.59 -0.25 -7.65
C ASP A 110 22.12 -0.39 -8.14
N ASN A 111 21.25 -1.08 -7.39
CA ASN A 111 19.81 -1.14 -7.68
C ASN A 111 19.01 -0.10 -6.87
N ARG A 112 19.21 1.17 -7.20
CA ARG A 112 18.56 2.31 -6.52
C ARG A 112 17.08 2.49 -6.87
N SER A 113 16.49 1.61 -7.69
CA SER A 113 15.08 1.73 -8.09
C SER A 113 14.11 1.09 -7.10
N ALA A 114 14.60 0.22 -6.21
CA ALA A 114 13.76 -0.40 -5.19
C ALA A 114 13.25 0.60 -4.16
N GLY A 115 12.00 0.44 -3.76
CA GLY A 115 11.37 1.36 -2.81
C GLY A 115 10.26 0.72 -1.99
N ILE A 116 9.93 1.37 -0.89
CA ILE A 116 8.70 1.10 -0.18
C ILE A 116 7.63 2.12 -0.58
N TYR A 117 6.47 1.65 -0.98
CA TYR A 117 5.29 2.42 -1.35
C TYR A 117 4.19 2.06 -0.36
N LEU A 118 3.97 2.93 0.62
CA LEU A 118 3.07 2.68 1.74
C LEU A 118 1.95 3.73 1.75
N GLY A 119 0.71 3.29 1.64
CA GLY A 119 -0.44 4.18 1.65
C GLY A 119 -1.59 3.70 2.54
N GLY A 120 -2.39 4.64 3.01
CA GLY A 120 -3.56 4.32 3.82
C GLY A 120 -4.63 3.56 3.04
N VAL A 121 -4.82 3.90 1.78
CA VAL A 121 -5.78 3.24 0.88
C VAL A 121 -5.04 2.39 -0.15
N VAL A 122 -4.08 2.96 -0.87
CA VAL A 122 -3.34 2.30 -1.95
C VAL A 122 -1.84 2.41 -1.72
N GLY A 123 -1.11 1.31 -1.80
CA GLY A 123 0.35 1.32 -1.71
C GLY A 123 0.98 2.12 -2.85
N GLY A 124 0.65 1.78 -4.08
CA GLY A 124 1.16 2.51 -5.22
C GLY A 124 0.39 2.28 -6.52
N SER A 125 0.88 2.92 -7.55
CA SER A 125 0.38 2.81 -8.91
C SER A 125 1.53 2.52 -9.88
N PRO A 126 1.25 1.98 -11.06
CA PRO A 126 2.29 1.65 -12.03
C PRO A 126 3.01 2.90 -12.54
N THR A 127 4.26 2.69 -12.95
CA THR A 127 5.14 3.74 -13.50
C THR A 127 4.85 4.06 -14.97
N ARG A 128 3.89 3.38 -15.60
CA ARG A 128 3.49 3.61 -16.99
C ARG A 128 2.13 4.29 -17.06
N PRO A 129 1.89 5.17 -18.04
CA PRO A 129 0.61 5.82 -18.20
C PRO A 129 -0.53 4.81 -18.38
N LEU A 130 -1.51 4.86 -17.49
CA LEU A 130 -2.78 4.17 -17.63
C LEU A 130 -3.87 5.24 -17.82
N SER A 131 -4.56 5.21 -18.93
CA SER A 131 -5.50 6.27 -19.33
C SER A 131 -6.69 6.45 -18.38
N CYS A 132 -6.97 5.47 -17.51
CA CYS A 132 -8.18 5.43 -16.69
C CYS A 132 -7.94 5.15 -15.21
N ALA A 133 -6.69 5.08 -14.72
CA ALA A 133 -6.45 4.79 -13.32
C ALA A 133 -6.90 5.96 -12.42
N PHE A 134 -7.67 5.64 -11.38
CA PHE A 134 -8.33 6.61 -10.52
C PHE A 134 -8.39 6.13 -9.08
N ILE A 135 -8.16 7.03 -8.15
CA ILE A 135 -8.44 6.87 -6.72
C ILE A 135 -9.31 8.06 -6.34
N GLY A 136 -10.52 7.81 -5.88
CA GLY A 136 -11.44 8.90 -5.59
C GLY A 136 -12.44 8.65 -4.48
N TYR A 137 -12.81 9.71 -3.78
CA TYR A 137 -13.77 9.66 -2.70
C TYR A 137 -13.39 8.60 -1.64
N CYS A 138 -12.09 8.52 -1.31
CA CYS A 138 -11.57 7.54 -0.38
C CYS A 138 -11.01 8.25 0.85
N ASP A 139 -11.34 7.73 2.04
CA ASP A 139 -10.84 8.27 3.29
C ASP A 139 -9.90 7.29 3.98
N ASN A 140 -8.80 7.81 4.53
CA ASN A 140 -7.96 7.08 5.46
C ASN A 140 -8.11 7.63 6.88
N HIS A 141 -8.49 6.77 7.81
CA HIS A 141 -8.59 7.05 9.25
C HIS A 141 -7.52 6.29 10.05
N GLY A 142 -6.94 5.25 9.45
CA GLY A 142 -5.92 4.42 10.09
C GLY A 142 -4.56 5.12 10.16
N THR A 143 -3.76 4.76 11.14
CA THR A 143 -2.38 5.24 11.26
C THR A 143 -1.49 4.50 10.25
N ILE A 144 -0.64 5.26 9.56
CA ILE A 144 0.38 4.74 8.65
C ILE A 144 1.73 4.84 9.37
N THR A 145 2.42 3.72 9.52
CA THR A 145 3.72 3.68 10.20
C THR A 145 4.77 2.99 9.33
N TYR A 146 5.87 3.68 9.11
CA TYR A 146 7.02 3.11 8.44
C TYR A 146 8.27 3.18 9.34
N SER A 147 9.02 2.06 9.40
CA SER A 147 10.35 2.07 10.01
C SER A 147 11.28 1.14 9.21
N GLY A 148 12.30 1.70 8.58
CA GLY A 148 13.18 0.89 7.76
C GLY A 148 14.19 1.71 6.96
N ALA A 149 14.96 1.00 6.14
CA ALA A 149 15.98 1.57 5.27
C ALA A 149 15.83 1.04 3.84
N PHE A 150 15.13 1.78 3.02
CA PHE A 150 15.03 1.54 1.56
C PHE A 150 15.63 2.74 0.81
N PRO A 151 16.14 2.53 -0.43
CA PRO A 151 16.66 3.62 -1.25
C PRO A 151 15.62 4.69 -1.52
N ASN A 152 14.37 4.29 -1.74
CA ASN A 152 13.25 5.18 -1.97
C ASN A 152 12.11 4.86 -1.01
N ASN A 153 11.57 5.88 -0.38
CA ASN A 153 10.51 5.76 0.61
C ASN A 153 9.38 6.71 0.23
N TYR A 154 8.26 6.16 -0.22
CA TYR A 154 7.06 6.89 -0.63
C TYR A 154 5.92 6.55 0.32
N ILE A 155 5.65 7.43 1.25
CA ILE A 155 4.71 7.20 2.34
C ILE A 155 3.60 8.24 2.27
N GLY A 156 2.37 7.81 2.06
CA GLY A 156 1.21 8.71 1.95
C GLY A 156 0.02 8.31 2.80
N GLY A 157 -0.75 9.28 3.21
CA GLY A 157 -1.99 9.03 3.96
C GLY A 157 -3.06 8.32 3.11
N ILE A 158 -3.10 8.59 1.80
CA ILE A 158 -4.00 7.94 0.84
C ILE A 158 -3.22 6.97 -0.03
N ALA A 159 -2.19 7.43 -0.72
CA ALA A 159 -1.38 6.61 -1.62
C ALA A 159 0.11 6.86 -1.38
N GLY A 160 0.91 5.80 -1.33
CA GLY A 160 2.35 5.93 -1.25
C GLY A 160 2.93 6.52 -2.54
N SER A 161 2.43 6.11 -3.69
CA SER A 161 2.73 6.71 -4.98
C SER A 161 1.48 6.73 -5.87
N HIS A 162 1.34 7.79 -6.65
CA HIS A 162 0.20 7.99 -7.57
C HIS A 162 0.65 8.48 -8.95
N THR A 163 1.82 8.06 -9.40
CA THR A 163 2.30 8.37 -10.75
C THR A 163 1.30 7.87 -11.79
N TYR A 164 0.89 8.74 -12.72
CA TYR A 164 -0.13 8.44 -13.75
C TYR A 164 -1.53 8.03 -13.26
N VAL A 165 -1.85 8.24 -11.99
CA VAL A 165 -3.19 8.00 -11.42
C VAL A 165 -3.78 9.31 -10.94
N LYS A 166 -5.04 9.54 -11.26
CA LYS A 166 -5.75 10.72 -10.74
C LYS A 166 -6.25 10.43 -9.33
N VAL A 167 -5.79 11.21 -8.35
CA VAL A 167 -6.30 11.17 -6.98
C VAL A 167 -7.21 12.39 -6.77
N LYS A 168 -8.47 12.19 -6.40
CA LYS A 168 -9.44 13.26 -6.20
C LYS A 168 -10.41 12.99 -5.06
N PHE A 169 -10.75 14.04 -4.33
CA PHE A 169 -11.75 14.00 -3.28
C PHE A 169 -11.46 12.95 -2.20
N CYS A 170 -10.17 12.75 -1.90
CA CYS A 170 -9.72 11.84 -0.87
C CYS A 170 -9.26 12.62 0.36
N THR A 171 -9.47 12.05 1.55
CA THR A 171 -9.08 12.69 2.80
C THR A 171 -8.24 11.75 3.66
N ASN A 172 -7.09 12.22 4.13
CA ASN A 172 -6.37 11.54 5.19
C ASN A 172 -6.68 12.16 6.54
N ARG A 173 -7.21 11.39 7.47
CA ARG A 173 -7.47 11.75 8.88
C ARG A 173 -6.57 10.99 9.85
N GLY A 174 -5.86 9.99 9.36
CA GLY A 174 -4.93 9.18 10.15
C GLY A 174 -3.55 9.84 10.25
N ASN A 175 -2.81 9.47 11.27
CA ASN A 175 -1.43 9.92 11.43
C ASN A 175 -0.51 9.19 10.45
N VAL A 176 0.50 9.90 9.94
CA VAL A 176 1.58 9.32 9.15
C VAL A 176 2.88 9.48 9.95
N THR A 177 3.45 8.35 10.36
CA THR A 177 4.67 8.31 11.17
C THR A 177 5.77 7.59 10.41
N VAL A 178 6.91 8.26 10.26
CA VAL A 178 8.04 7.72 9.50
C VAL A 178 9.31 7.78 10.34
N ALA A 179 9.95 6.63 10.51
CA ALA A 179 11.27 6.48 11.12
C ALA A 179 12.22 5.82 10.10
N ALA A 180 12.44 6.52 8.97
CA ALA A 180 13.38 6.07 7.95
C ALA A 180 14.82 6.09 8.49
N LYS A 181 15.58 5.04 8.16
CA LYS A 181 16.97 4.89 8.54
C LYS A 181 17.86 5.03 7.32
N SER A 182 19.07 5.55 7.48
CA SER A 182 20.10 5.51 6.44
C SER A 182 20.52 4.09 6.14
N ILE A 183 20.83 3.79 4.87
CA ILE A 183 21.36 2.48 4.46
C ILE A 183 22.83 2.40 4.84
N SER A 184 23.59 3.49 4.74
CA SER A 184 24.97 3.63 5.26
C SER A 184 25.31 5.10 5.55
N GLU A 185 26.39 5.33 6.33
CA GLU A 185 26.85 6.68 6.67
C GLU A 185 27.42 7.47 5.48
N SER A 186 27.79 6.79 4.39
CA SER A 186 28.41 7.37 3.18
C SER A 186 27.44 7.65 2.05
N ASP A 187 26.15 7.33 2.21
CA ASP A 187 25.24 7.29 1.07
C ASP A 187 24.45 8.56 0.84
N VAL A 188 24.32 8.86 -0.46
CA VAL A 188 23.48 9.88 -1.08
C VAL A 188 22.08 9.91 -0.44
N PRO A 189 21.49 11.09 -0.26
CA PRO A 189 20.16 11.23 0.32
C PRO A 189 19.15 10.33 -0.38
N GLN A 190 18.57 9.44 0.39
CA GLN A 190 17.53 8.55 -0.09
C GLN A 190 16.28 9.37 -0.28
N GLY A 191 15.59 9.09 -1.37
CA GLY A 191 14.32 9.74 -1.66
C GLY A 191 13.30 9.40 -0.57
N LEU A 192 13.12 10.30 0.38
CA LEU A 192 12.00 10.23 1.33
C LEU A 192 10.93 11.22 0.90
N GLN A 193 9.77 10.69 0.53
CA GLN A 193 8.59 11.50 0.22
C GLN A 193 7.47 11.10 1.18
N VAL A 194 7.01 12.04 1.95
CA VAL A 194 5.90 11.86 2.90
C VAL A 194 4.82 12.87 2.58
N GLY A 195 3.60 12.40 2.38
CA GLY A 195 2.47 13.25 2.05
C GLY A 195 1.17 12.84 2.73
N GLY A 196 0.25 13.77 2.88
CA GLY A 196 -1.10 13.49 3.36
C GLY A 196 -1.99 12.82 2.30
N ILE A 197 -1.70 13.11 1.05
CA ILE A 197 -2.40 12.58 -0.13
C ILE A 197 -1.39 12.10 -1.13
#